data_2df75a3f061101eb6c692bb21a0915bd
#
_entry.id   2df75a3f061101eb6c692bb21a0915bd
#
_cell.length_a   1.000
_cell.length_b   1.000
_cell.length_c   1.000
_cell.angle_alpha   90.00
_cell.angle_beta   90.00
_cell.angle_gamma   90.00
#
_symmetry.space_group_name_H-M   'P 1'
#
loop_
_entity.id
_entity.type
_entity.pdbx_description
1 polymer ?
#
loop_
_entity_poly.entity_id
_entity_poly.type
_entity_poly.pdbx_seq_one_letter_code
_entity_poly.pdbx_strand_id
1 'polypeptide(L)'
;RFTQLPLLAASSLMADGYGYAAEGDATAAMWMAAMIQLCGQADFSEMYMMDLAREAILFCHAGEGNWALCRHDRKPFLMDRVFLEGGLSNPPTPIFCPEPGPMAVMSLVHLGGDRFRLVYAPGQVLDKCDLQKCDMPYLFFRPDSGVRPCVTAWLEQGGTHHEILVPGTPENRIRLLCRMAKMEFVRV
;
A
#
# COMPACT_ATOMS: atom_id res chain seq x y z
N ARG A 1 -11.68 25.05 -0.36
CA ARG A 1 -11.87 24.12 0.76
C ARG A 1 -12.58 22.87 0.23
N PHE A 2 -12.06 21.69 0.49
CA PHE A 2 -12.73 20.45 0.15
C PHE A 2 -13.98 20.27 1.03
N THR A 3 -15.05 19.77 0.45
CA THR A 3 -16.30 19.43 1.17
C THR A 3 -16.36 17.93 1.52
N GLN A 4 -15.52 17.11 0.89
CA GLN A 4 -15.37 15.67 1.13
C GLN A 4 -13.96 15.23 0.80
N LEU A 5 -13.53 14.04 1.23
CA LEU A 5 -12.25 13.46 0.86
C LEU A 5 -12.26 13.04 -0.63
N PRO A 6 -11.17 13.26 -1.37
CA PRO A 6 -11.09 12.95 -2.80
C PRO A 6 -10.74 11.47 -3.09
N LEU A 7 -11.31 10.51 -2.36
CA LEU A 7 -10.91 9.09 -2.38
C LEU A 7 -11.04 8.48 -3.78
N LEU A 8 -12.18 8.72 -4.44
CA LEU A 8 -12.42 8.21 -5.81
C LEU A 8 -11.45 8.84 -6.82
N ALA A 9 -11.19 10.16 -6.70
CA ALA A 9 -10.25 10.84 -7.57
C ALA A 9 -8.81 10.33 -7.36
N ALA A 10 -8.41 10.12 -6.10
CA ALA A 10 -7.12 9.55 -5.77
C ALA A 10 -6.95 8.14 -6.36
N SER A 11 -7.97 7.28 -6.21
CA SER A 11 -7.97 5.92 -6.79
C SER A 11 -7.87 5.94 -8.32
N SER A 12 -8.54 6.89 -8.97
CA SER A 12 -8.47 7.06 -10.43
C SER A 12 -7.08 7.51 -10.88
N LEU A 13 -6.49 8.51 -10.19
CA LEU A 13 -5.16 9.00 -10.52
C LEU A 13 -4.08 7.92 -10.30
N MET A 14 -4.19 7.11 -9.24
CA MET A 14 -3.29 5.97 -9.05
C MET A 14 -3.41 4.96 -10.20
N ALA A 15 -4.62 4.67 -10.68
CA ALA A 15 -4.84 3.79 -11.81
C ALA A 15 -4.30 4.36 -13.14
N ASP A 16 -4.28 5.68 -13.28
CA ASP A 16 -3.65 6.40 -14.41
C ASP A 16 -2.12 6.52 -14.28
N GLY A 17 -1.52 5.98 -13.21
CA GLY A 17 -0.08 5.92 -13.04
C GLY A 17 0.55 7.08 -12.25
N TYR A 18 -0.25 7.86 -11.53
CA TYR A 18 0.28 8.89 -10.64
C TYR A 18 0.66 8.30 -9.28
N GLY A 19 1.79 8.76 -8.73
CA GLY A 19 2.15 8.49 -7.34
C GLY A 19 1.24 9.25 -6.38
N TYR A 20 0.78 8.56 -5.35
CA TYR A 20 -0.12 9.10 -4.34
C TYR A 20 0.35 8.70 -2.94
N ALA A 21 0.11 9.55 -1.97
CA ALA A 21 0.07 9.22 -0.56
C ALA A 21 -0.89 10.17 0.16
N ALA A 22 -1.52 9.68 1.19
CA ALA A 22 -2.37 10.49 2.07
C ALA A 22 -1.53 11.36 3.01
N GLU A 23 -2.20 12.26 3.73
CA GLU A 23 -1.67 13.01 4.87
C GLU A 23 -0.40 13.84 4.58
N GLY A 24 -0.11 14.09 3.30
CA GLY A 24 1.05 14.86 2.88
C GLY A 24 2.37 14.08 2.91
N ASP A 25 2.34 12.75 2.94
CA ASP A 25 3.54 11.90 2.89
C ASP A 25 4.18 11.92 1.49
N ALA A 26 4.98 12.97 1.26
CA ALA A 26 5.68 13.16 0.00
C ALA A 26 6.69 12.03 -0.29
N THR A 27 7.25 11.40 0.75
CA THR A 27 8.21 10.30 0.61
C THR A 27 7.52 9.07 0.02
N ALA A 28 6.37 8.69 0.56
CA ALA A 28 5.57 7.58 0.04
C ALA A 28 5.07 7.87 -1.38
N ALA A 29 4.54 9.08 -1.65
CA ALA A 29 4.07 9.46 -2.98
C ALA A 29 5.18 9.41 -4.04
N MET A 30 6.37 9.93 -3.72
CA MET A 30 7.54 9.88 -4.60
C MET A 30 7.96 8.42 -4.84
N TRP A 31 8.00 7.60 -3.79
CA TRP A 31 8.39 6.21 -3.92
C TRP A 31 7.37 5.40 -4.73
N MET A 32 6.08 5.66 -4.54
CA MET A 32 5.02 5.06 -5.37
C MET A 32 5.21 5.40 -6.86
N ALA A 33 5.45 6.68 -7.18
CA ALA A 33 5.71 7.10 -8.56
C ALA A 33 6.93 6.37 -9.16
N ALA A 34 8.02 6.22 -8.40
CA ALA A 34 9.19 5.47 -8.83
C ALA A 34 8.87 3.99 -9.08
N MET A 35 8.05 3.37 -8.23
CA MET A 35 7.65 1.97 -8.38
C MET A 35 6.73 1.76 -9.58
N ILE A 36 5.82 2.67 -9.86
CA ILE A 36 4.99 2.62 -11.07
C ILE A 36 5.88 2.64 -12.32
N GLN A 37 6.88 3.53 -12.37
CA GLN A 37 7.81 3.60 -13.50
C GLN A 37 8.68 2.34 -13.63
N LEU A 38 9.10 1.75 -12.52
CA LEU A 38 9.99 0.57 -12.52
C LEU A 38 9.23 -0.74 -12.75
N CYS A 39 8.03 -0.87 -12.19
CA CYS A 39 7.29 -2.13 -12.09
C CYS A 39 5.97 -2.14 -12.87
N GLY A 40 5.51 -0.99 -13.34
CA GLY A 40 4.26 -0.83 -14.09
C GLY A 40 3.06 -0.48 -13.24
N GLN A 41 2.98 -0.99 -12.01
CA GLN A 41 1.89 -0.72 -11.07
C GLN A 41 2.40 -0.66 -9.65
N ALA A 42 1.75 0.15 -8.83
CA ALA A 42 1.93 0.19 -7.38
C ALA A 42 0.63 0.66 -6.71
N ASP A 43 0.50 0.39 -5.43
CA ASP A 43 -0.58 0.88 -4.59
C ASP A 43 -0.02 1.59 -3.36
N PHE A 44 -0.82 2.43 -2.75
CA PHE A 44 -0.58 3.04 -1.45
C PHE A 44 -1.56 2.44 -0.45
N SER A 45 -1.07 2.05 0.71
CA SER A 45 -1.89 1.51 1.79
C SER A 45 -1.23 1.70 3.15
N GLU A 46 -1.91 1.24 4.19
CA GLU A 46 -1.45 1.31 5.57
C GLU A 46 -1.45 -0.08 6.20
N MET A 47 -0.39 -0.39 6.97
CA MET A 47 -0.29 -1.58 7.82
C MET A 47 -1.23 -1.44 9.03
N TYR A 48 -2.51 -1.74 8.81
CA TYR A 48 -3.60 -1.40 9.72
C TYR A 48 -3.72 -2.35 10.91
N MET A 49 -3.64 -3.68 10.68
CA MET A 49 -3.83 -4.67 11.74
C MET A 49 -3.05 -5.96 11.49
N MET A 50 -2.45 -6.51 12.55
CA MET A 50 -1.77 -7.81 12.54
C MET A 50 -2.76 -8.90 12.99
N ASP A 51 -3.22 -9.73 12.05
CA ASP A 51 -4.04 -10.89 12.34
C ASP A 51 -3.15 -12.13 12.56
N LEU A 52 -2.75 -12.33 13.80
CA LEU A 52 -1.86 -13.43 14.17
C LEU A 52 -2.53 -14.82 14.03
N ALA A 53 -3.85 -14.88 14.08
CA ALA A 53 -4.55 -16.15 13.90
C ALA A 53 -4.56 -16.60 12.44
N ARG A 54 -4.56 -15.64 11.50
CA ARG A 54 -4.46 -15.90 10.06
C ARG A 54 -3.04 -15.85 9.51
N GLU A 55 -2.06 -15.52 10.36
CA GLU A 55 -0.68 -15.24 9.92
C GLU A 55 -0.65 -14.22 8.77
N ALA A 56 -1.39 -13.12 8.93
CA ALA A 56 -1.54 -12.09 7.91
C ALA A 56 -1.60 -10.69 8.51
N ILE A 57 -1.23 -9.71 7.70
CA ILE A 57 -1.38 -8.29 7.99
C ILE A 57 -2.54 -7.78 7.13
N LEU A 58 -3.49 -7.10 7.74
CA LEU A 58 -4.53 -6.37 7.04
C LEU A 58 -3.97 -5.02 6.60
N PHE A 59 -4.04 -4.75 5.32
CA PHE A 59 -3.73 -3.46 4.73
C PHE A 59 -5.01 -2.78 4.27
N CYS A 60 -5.20 -1.54 4.66
CA CYS A 60 -6.23 -0.61 4.21
C CYS A 60 -5.82 0.81 4.64
N HIS A 61 -6.46 1.82 4.08
CA HIS A 61 -6.29 3.22 4.52
C HIS A 61 -7.68 3.90 4.62
N ALA A 62 -7.77 5.19 4.32
CA ALA A 62 -9.01 5.95 4.45
C ALA A 62 -10.11 5.62 3.43
N GLY A 63 -9.80 4.81 2.40
CA GLY A 63 -10.77 4.37 1.39
C GLY A 63 -10.33 4.59 -0.06
N GLU A 64 -9.14 5.09 -0.28
CA GLU A 64 -8.45 5.11 -1.56
C GLU A 64 -7.63 3.83 -1.75
N GLY A 65 -7.29 3.53 -2.99
CA GLY A 65 -6.42 2.45 -3.41
C GLY A 65 -6.36 2.40 -4.94
N ASN A 66 -5.34 1.84 -5.51
CA ASN A 66 -5.20 1.73 -6.95
C ASN A 66 -6.16 0.65 -7.50
N TRP A 67 -7.32 1.07 -7.96
CA TRP A 67 -8.33 0.14 -8.46
C TRP A 67 -7.94 -0.61 -9.74
N ALA A 68 -6.86 -0.22 -10.43
CA ALA A 68 -6.29 -1.03 -11.52
C ALA A 68 -5.75 -2.38 -11.02
N LEU A 69 -5.53 -2.53 -9.71
CA LEU A 69 -5.15 -3.78 -9.06
C LEU A 69 -6.35 -4.65 -8.65
N CYS A 70 -7.58 -4.15 -8.90
CA CYS A 70 -8.80 -4.89 -8.55
C CYS A 70 -8.80 -6.27 -9.21
N ARG A 71 -9.17 -7.28 -8.44
CA ARG A 71 -9.29 -8.65 -8.95
C ARG A 71 -10.37 -8.78 -10.01
N HIS A 72 -10.10 -9.59 -11.02
CA HIS A 72 -10.96 -9.72 -12.20
C HIS A 72 -12.26 -10.48 -11.93
N ASP A 73 -12.29 -11.36 -10.95
CA ASP A 73 -13.47 -12.18 -10.61
C ASP A 73 -14.45 -11.49 -9.64
N ARG A 74 -14.13 -10.29 -9.16
CA ARG A 74 -14.95 -9.49 -8.25
C ARG A 74 -15.10 -8.08 -8.78
N LYS A 75 -16.33 -7.69 -9.10
CA LYS A 75 -16.58 -6.31 -9.56
C LYS A 75 -16.43 -5.33 -8.40
N PRO A 76 -15.64 -4.25 -8.58
CA PRO A 76 -15.63 -3.16 -7.61
C PRO A 76 -16.99 -2.44 -7.64
N PHE A 77 -17.33 -1.78 -6.54
CA PHE A 77 -18.50 -0.90 -6.48
C PHE A 77 -18.16 0.37 -5.70
N LEU A 78 -19.00 1.40 -5.85
CA LEU A 78 -18.90 2.63 -5.09
C LEU A 78 -19.84 2.58 -3.88
N MET A 79 -19.33 3.00 -2.75
CA MET A 79 -20.10 3.18 -1.52
C MET A 79 -20.10 4.66 -1.13
N ASP A 80 -21.22 5.17 -0.68
CA ASP A 80 -21.32 6.44 0.03
C ASP A 80 -20.93 6.19 1.50
N ARG A 81 -19.62 6.19 1.75
CA ARG A 81 -19.06 5.82 3.05
C ARG A 81 -19.32 6.90 4.08
N VAL A 82 -19.87 6.51 5.23
CA VAL A 82 -20.07 7.44 6.35
C VAL A 82 -18.71 7.88 6.89
N PHE A 83 -18.45 9.19 6.82
CA PHE A 83 -17.24 9.81 7.30
C PHE A 83 -17.57 10.81 8.40
N LEU A 84 -17.17 10.49 9.63
CA LEU A 84 -17.60 11.23 10.83
C LEU A 84 -16.64 12.35 11.25
N GLU A 85 -15.53 12.53 10.56
CA GLU A 85 -14.47 13.46 10.96
C GLU A 85 -14.53 14.78 10.18
N GLY A 86 -14.10 15.86 10.82
CA GLY A 86 -13.85 17.16 10.19
C GLY A 86 -15.06 17.88 9.59
N GLY A 87 -16.29 17.40 9.82
CA GLY A 87 -17.50 18.00 9.24
C GLY A 87 -17.55 17.91 7.71
N LEU A 88 -16.89 16.92 7.13
CA LEU A 88 -16.91 16.64 5.70
C LEU A 88 -18.13 15.80 5.32
N SER A 89 -18.57 15.93 4.07
CA SER A 89 -19.59 15.04 3.51
C SER A 89 -19.02 13.66 3.26
N ASN A 90 -19.90 12.65 3.23
CA ASN A 90 -19.53 11.29 2.89
C ASN A 90 -18.82 11.21 1.53
N PRO A 91 -17.61 10.65 1.43
CA PRO A 91 -16.92 10.53 0.16
C PRO A 91 -17.40 9.28 -0.62
N PRO A 92 -17.56 9.37 -1.95
CA PRO A 92 -17.69 8.18 -2.77
C PRO A 92 -16.40 7.37 -2.68
N THR A 93 -16.53 6.16 -2.13
CA THR A 93 -15.39 5.29 -1.82
C THR A 93 -15.45 4.06 -2.72
N PRO A 94 -14.40 3.76 -3.51
CA PRO A 94 -14.31 2.54 -4.27
C PRO A 94 -14.05 1.35 -3.33
N ILE A 95 -14.85 0.29 -3.43
CA ILE A 95 -14.71 -0.91 -2.64
C ILE A 95 -14.22 -2.03 -3.54
N PHE A 96 -13.03 -2.56 -3.25
CA PHE A 96 -12.42 -3.66 -4.00
C PHE A 96 -11.35 -4.38 -3.16
N CYS A 97 -10.94 -5.53 -3.65
CA CYS A 97 -9.72 -6.23 -3.19
C CYS A 97 -8.80 -6.44 -4.41
N PRO A 98 -7.48 -6.40 -4.24
CA PRO A 98 -6.56 -6.73 -5.31
C PRO A 98 -6.54 -8.23 -5.63
N GLU A 99 -5.93 -8.59 -6.76
CA GLU A 99 -5.67 -9.98 -7.12
C GLU A 99 -4.83 -10.67 -6.04
N PRO A 100 -5.20 -11.90 -5.64
CA PRO A 100 -4.34 -12.71 -4.78
C PRO A 100 -3.07 -13.12 -5.51
N GLY A 101 -1.97 -13.25 -4.78
CA GLY A 101 -0.70 -13.66 -5.35
C GLY A 101 0.50 -12.90 -4.79
N PRO A 102 1.67 -13.05 -5.42
CA PRO A 102 2.89 -12.40 -4.96
C PRO A 102 2.76 -10.88 -4.89
N MET A 103 3.23 -10.31 -3.79
CA MET A 103 3.25 -8.86 -3.52
C MET A 103 4.51 -8.50 -2.74
N ALA A 104 5.08 -7.34 -3.01
CA ALA A 104 6.09 -6.74 -2.16
C ALA A 104 5.54 -5.50 -1.48
N VAL A 105 5.80 -5.38 -0.18
CA VAL A 105 5.47 -4.21 0.64
C VAL A 105 6.73 -3.45 0.95
N MET A 106 6.72 -2.14 0.83
CA MET A 106 7.92 -1.30 0.95
C MET A 106 7.67 -0.01 1.70
N SER A 107 8.69 0.42 2.45
CA SER A 107 8.76 1.74 3.06
C SER A 107 10.10 2.39 2.75
N LEU A 108 10.09 3.63 2.26
CA LEU A 108 11.29 4.42 2.05
C LEU A 108 11.55 5.29 3.28
N VAL A 109 12.62 4.98 4.00
CA VAL A 109 12.99 5.63 5.27
C VAL A 109 14.08 6.66 5.04
N HIS A 110 13.86 7.88 5.48
CA HIS A 110 14.87 8.94 5.47
C HIS A 110 15.78 8.83 6.71
N LEU A 111 17.07 8.67 6.48
CA LEU A 111 18.07 8.50 7.55
C LEU A 111 18.81 9.79 7.93
N GLY A 112 18.38 10.92 7.39
CA GLY A 112 19.03 12.22 7.55
C GLY A 112 20.02 12.56 6.42
N GLY A 113 20.08 13.84 6.06
CA GLY A 113 20.84 14.31 4.88
C GLY A 113 20.33 13.65 3.60
N ASP A 114 21.24 13.19 2.77
CA ASP A 114 20.93 12.54 1.49
C ASP A 114 20.86 11.00 1.61
N ARG A 115 20.70 10.46 2.81
CA ARG A 115 20.68 9.02 3.04
C ARG A 115 19.27 8.49 3.17
N PHE A 116 19.01 7.39 2.47
CA PHE A 116 17.74 6.67 2.51
C PHE A 116 17.97 5.18 2.70
N ARG A 117 16.99 4.54 3.30
CA ARG A 117 16.86 3.09 3.42
C ARG A 117 15.55 2.64 2.84
N LEU A 118 15.58 1.59 2.04
CA LEU A 118 14.38 0.89 1.63
C LEU A 118 14.21 -0.36 2.49
N VAL A 119 13.12 -0.42 3.23
CA VAL A 119 12.64 -1.62 3.90
C VAL A 119 11.71 -2.37 2.93
N TYR A 120 11.95 -3.66 2.74
CA TYR A 120 11.30 -4.49 1.72
C TYR A 120 10.83 -5.80 2.33
N ALA A 121 9.53 -6.06 2.26
CA ALA A 121 8.90 -7.28 2.72
C ALA A 121 8.22 -8.01 1.54
N PRO A 122 8.76 -9.11 1.03
CA PRO A 122 8.06 -9.96 0.08
C PRO A 122 7.04 -10.85 0.77
N GLY A 123 5.99 -11.24 0.04
CA GLY A 123 4.96 -12.12 0.55
C GLY A 123 3.84 -12.34 -0.45
N GLN A 124 2.67 -12.70 0.07
CA GLN A 124 1.50 -13.08 -0.71
C GLN A 124 0.25 -12.33 -0.25
N VAL A 125 -0.50 -11.78 -1.19
CA VAL A 125 -1.89 -11.39 -0.97
C VAL A 125 -2.74 -12.65 -0.89
N LEU A 126 -3.48 -12.80 0.20
CA LEU A 126 -4.33 -13.96 0.42
C LEU A 126 -5.65 -13.84 -0.35
N ASP A 127 -6.17 -14.97 -0.80
CA ASP A 127 -7.53 -15.03 -1.38
C ASP A 127 -8.59 -14.90 -0.29
N LYS A 128 -8.70 -13.71 0.29
CA LYS A 128 -9.63 -13.33 1.35
C LYS A 128 -10.30 -12.01 0.98
N CYS A 129 -11.40 -12.09 0.26
CA CYS A 129 -12.13 -10.94 -0.22
C CYS A 129 -13.62 -11.11 0.10
N ASP A 130 -14.14 -10.31 1.03
CA ASP A 130 -15.56 -10.21 1.34
C ASP A 130 -15.98 -8.72 1.26
N LEU A 131 -16.30 -8.29 0.06
CA LEU A 131 -16.63 -6.88 -0.22
C LEU A 131 -17.91 -6.42 0.49
N GLN A 132 -18.75 -7.34 0.99
CA GLN A 132 -19.97 -6.99 1.72
C GLN A 132 -19.68 -6.62 3.19
N LYS A 133 -18.49 -6.94 3.68
CA LYS A 133 -18.07 -6.71 5.07
C LYS A 133 -17.05 -5.60 5.23
N CYS A 134 -16.76 -4.85 4.17
CA CYS A 134 -15.81 -3.76 4.22
C CYS A 134 -16.44 -2.47 3.67
N ASP A 135 -15.89 -1.36 4.10
CA ASP A 135 -16.26 -0.01 3.68
C ASP A 135 -15.10 0.75 3.02
N MET A 136 -14.02 0.04 2.70
CA MET A 136 -12.82 0.56 2.04
C MET A 136 -12.10 -0.55 1.26
N PRO A 137 -11.21 -0.23 0.31
CA PRO A 137 -10.32 -1.21 -0.30
C PRO A 137 -9.42 -1.85 0.76
N TYR A 138 -9.20 -3.15 0.67
CA TYR A 138 -8.35 -3.85 1.62
C TYR A 138 -7.70 -5.10 1.03
N LEU A 139 -6.65 -5.57 1.68
CA LEU A 139 -6.06 -6.88 1.43
C LEU A 139 -5.51 -7.50 2.71
N PHE A 140 -5.40 -8.82 2.71
CA PHE A 140 -4.64 -9.57 3.70
C PHE A 140 -3.31 -10.02 3.08
N PHE A 141 -2.22 -9.59 3.66
CA PHE A 141 -0.87 -9.90 3.21
C PHE A 141 -0.19 -10.86 4.19
N ARG A 142 0.37 -11.94 3.66
CA ARG A 142 1.20 -12.86 4.43
C ARG A 142 2.66 -12.64 4.05
N PRO A 143 3.50 -12.07 4.95
CA PRO A 143 4.93 -11.95 4.70
C PRO A 143 5.60 -13.32 4.61
N ASP A 144 6.62 -13.45 3.78
CA ASP A 144 7.41 -14.69 3.65
C ASP A 144 8.11 -15.07 4.95
N SER A 145 8.53 -14.08 5.75
CA SER A 145 9.19 -14.27 7.05
C SER A 145 8.21 -14.56 8.21
N GLY A 146 6.88 -14.49 7.96
CA GLY A 146 5.85 -14.54 8.99
C GLY A 146 5.55 -13.17 9.60
N VAL A 147 4.37 -13.00 10.21
CA VAL A 147 3.88 -11.69 10.67
C VAL A 147 4.77 -11.10 11.76
N ARG A 148 5.04 -11.83 12.84
CA ARG A 148 5.84 -11.30 13.96
C ARG A 148 7.27 -10.95 13.56
N PRO A 149 8.04 -11.83 12.90
CA PRO A 149 9.39 -11.49 12.46
C PRO A 149 9.40 -10.30 11.49
N CYS A 150 8.48 -10.26 10.53
CA CYS A 150 8.36 -9.18 9.56
C CYS A 150 8.14 -7.83 10.25
N VAL A 151 7.11 -7.73 11.09
CA VAL A 151 6.75 -6.47 11.76
C VAL A 151 7.85 -6.03 12.73
N THR A 152 8.46 -6.96 13.47
CA THR A 152 9.59 -6.64 14.36
C THR A 152 10.75 -6.04 13.56
N ALA A 153 11.20 -6.74 12.52
CA ALA A 153 12.30 -6.25 11.69
C ALA A 153 11.93 -4.95 10.96
N TRP A 154 10.67 -4.80 10.50
CA TRP A 154 10.16 -3.58 9.88
C TRP A 154 10.34 -2.36 10.79
N LEU A 155 9.90 -2.46 12.05
CA LEU A 155 10.02 -1.40 13.04
C LEU A 155 11.49 -1.12 13.41
N GLU A 156 12.31 -2.15 13.59
CA GLU A 156 13.75 -2.01 13.87
C GLU A 156 14.50 -1.30 12.74
N GLN A 157 14.05 -1.43 11.51
CA GLN A 157 14.63 -0.76 10.34
C GLN A 157 14.04 0.63 10.08
N GLY A 158 13.09 1.08 10.89
CA GLY A 158 12.45 2.38 10.79
C GLY A 158 11.30 2.44 9.76
N GLY A 159 10.77 1.29 9.36
CA GLY A 159 9.61 1.23 8.47
C GLY A 159 8.42 1.98 9.06
N THR A 160 7.71 2.72 8.21
CA THR A 160 6.54 3.52 8.56
C THR A 160 5.27 2.69 8.44
N HIS A 161 4.12 3.27 8.80
CA HIS A 161 2.80 2.65 8.61
C HIS A 161 2.20 2.95 7.22
N HIS A 162 2.72 3.94 6.49
CA HIS A 162 2.40 4.17 5.09
C HIS A 162 3.33 3.36 4.21
N GLU A 163 2.77 2.46 3.45
CA GLU A 163 3.52 1.54 2.60
C GLU A 163 3.14 1.64 1.13
N ILE A 164 4.12 1.31 0.30
CA ILE A 164 3.91 1.12 -1.13
C ILE A 164 3.92 -0.38 -1.43
N LEU A 165 2.85 -0.82 -2.07
CA LEU A 165 2.65 -2.20 -2.46
C LEU A 165 2.87 -2.36 -3.96
N VAL A 166 3.63 -3.39 -4.34
CA VAL A 166 3.93 -3.67 -5.75
C VAL A 166 3.58 -5.13 -6.05
N PRO A 167 2.71 -5.38 -7.05
CA PRO A 167 2.42 -6.74 -7.49
C PRO A 167 3.67 -7.49 -7.93
N GLY A 168 3.76 -8.75 -7.57
CA GLY A 168 4.95 -9.56 -7.73
C GLY A 168 6.00 -9.26 -6.64
N THR A 169 7.18 -9.83 -6.82
CA THR A 169 8.32 -9.62 -5.92
C THR A 169 9.55 -9.22 -6.71
N PRO A 170 9.58 -7.99 -7.30
CA PRO A 170 10.64 -7.56 -8.23
C PRO A 170 11.93 -7.16 -7.51
N GLU A 171 12.37 -7.97 -6.53
CA GLU A 171 13.49 -7.67 -5.63
C GLU A 171 14.77 -7.28 -6.36
N ASN A 172 15.15 -8.02 -7.41
CA ASN A 172 16.40 -7.74 -8.13
C ASN A 172 16.40 -6.36 -8.80
N ARG A 173 15.26 -5.93 -9.37
CA ARG A 173 15.13 -4.60 -9.96
C ARG A 173 15.24 -3.51 -8.91
N ILE A 174 14.59 -3.73 -7.78
CA ILE A 174 14.57 -2.78 -6.65
C ILE A 174 15.96 -2.68 -6.01
N ARG A 175 16.65 -3.80 -5.81
CA ARG A 175 18.04 -3.80 -5.34
C ARG A 175 18.98 -3.05 -6.28
N LEU A 176 18.78 -3.20 -7.59
CA LEU A 176 19.57 -2.46 -8.58
C LEU A 176 19.30 -0.96 -8.46
N LEU A 177 18.03 -0.55 -8.38
CA LEU A 177 17.66 0.86 -8.16
C LEU A 177 18.30 1.42 -6.88
N CYS A 178 18.21 0.70 -5.77
CA CYS A 178 18.81 1.13 -4.49
C CYS A 178 20.32 1.31 -4.63
N ARG A 179 21.03 0.40 -5.33
CA ARG A 179 22.47 0.54 -5.59
C ARG A 179 22.79 1.79 -6.42
N MET A 180 22.04 2.03 -7.50
CA MET A 180 22.23 3.20 -8.37
C MET A 180 21.98 4.51 -7.61
N ALA A 181 20.95 4.54 -6.76
CA ALA A 181 20.59 5.69 -5.93
C ALA A 181 21.40 5.79 -4.62
N LYS A 182 22.34 4.89 -4.36
CA LYS A 182 23.15 4.82 -3.13
C LYS A 182 22.28 4.72 -1.85
N MET A 183 21.15 4.03 -1.95
CA MET A 183 20.27 3.76 -0.82
C MET A 183 20.61 2.42 -0.16
N GLU A 184 20.39 2.34 1.16
CA GLU A 184 20.42 1.07 1.86
C GLU A 184 19.21 0.22 1.44
N PHE A 185 19.40 -1.09 1.28
CA PHE A 185 18.32 -2.04 1.02
C PHE A 185 18.27 -3.08 2.13
N VAL A 186 17.14 -3.20 2.80
CA VAL A 186 16.92 -4.18 3.86
C VAL A 186 15.69 -5.02 3.52
N ARG A 187 15.88 -6.33 3.44
CA ARG A 187 14.79 -7.30 3.33
C ARG A 187 14.41 -7.79 4.73
N VAL A 188 13.13 -7.80 5.04
CA VAL A 188 12.55 -8.23 6.30
C VAL A 188 11.58 -9.42 6.12
#